data_83705142ea4234d513de2b8ffe245b0c
#
_entry.id   83705142ea4234d513de2b8ffe245b0c
#
_cell.length_a   1.000
_cell.length_b   1.000
_cell.length_c   1.000
_cell.angle_alpha   90.00
_cell.angle_beta   90.00
_cell.angle_gamma   90.00
#
_symmetry.space_group_name_H-M   'P 1'
#
loop_
_entity.id
_entity.type
_entity.pdbx_description
1 polymer ?
#
loop_
_entity_poly.entity_id
_entity_poly.type
_entity_poly.pdbx_seq_one_letter_code
_entity_poly.pdbx_strand_id
1 'polypeptide(L)'
;PSVIDHAQQVLVDTLGVMIAGSGVPEVNRVAARFAGSRRKEEGVTCPGRAGGFEPLFAALLNGMAGSSLEFEEGNSRAMGHPAIQLVPALVADTEAGGLSGRDLLRGLILGYETASRVSRASSVRKGLHPTGTWGVVGSALGVGCGRRKGAEALEQIGNIAASYAFSPYVKNSFVGRNVASTFAGLVSQAALLANWFFESGIQADEGCLEMTFSQFVSERFDPRVLVAGLGEDYAISENYFKPYPTCRFTHPALDALEGILREKKISSEEIVRVSVTSFKAAVHTASKPPANVEAMRFSVPYLIGARLSRGRIDLRTLDHDIVHDPQ
;
A
#
# COMPACT_ATOMS: atom_id res chain seq x y z
N PRO A 1 1.84 -20.57 -10.98
CA PRO A 1 1.79 -20.68 -9.51
C PRO A 1 0.33 -20.79 -9.07
N SER A 2 0.06 -21.55 -8.01
CA SER A 2 -1.27 -21.53 -7.39
C SER A 2 -1.54 -20.15 -6.75
N VAL A 3 -2.79 -19.82 -6.48
CA VAL A 3 -3.15 -18.58 -5.75
C VAL A 3 -2.41 -18.49 -4.41
N ILE A 4 -2.22 -19.64 -3.75
CA ILE A 4 -1.50 -19.72 -2.48
C ILE A 4 -0.02 -19.39 -2.66
N ASP A 5 0.65 -19.98 -3.67
CA ASP A 5 2.06 -19.69 -3.95
C ASP A 5 2.27 -18.20 -4.28
N HIS A 6 1.34 -17.62 -5.04
CA HIS A 6 1.40 -16.21 -5.37
C HIS A 6 1.16 -15.32 -4.14
N ALA A 7 0.21 -15.68 -3.28
CA ALA A 7 -0.03 -14.97 -2.03
C ALA A 7 1.19 -15.02 -1.09
N GLN A 8 1.94 -16.12 -1.08
CA GLN A 8 3.21 -16.21 -0.34
C GLN A 8 4.25 -15.23 -0.90
N GLN A 9 4.35 -15.08 -2.23
CA GLN A 9 5.26 -14.11 -2.83
C GLN A 9 4.87 -12.67 -2.47
N VAL A 10 3.58 -12.34 -2.51
CA VAL A 10 3.05 -11.03 -2.08
C VAL A 10 3.37 -10.78 -0.60
N LEU A 11 3.19 -11.78 0.25
CA LEU A 11 3.53 -11.66 1.67
C LEU A 11 5.03 -11.40 1.88
N VAL A 12 5.90 -12.15 1.19
CA VAL A 12 7.36 -11.98 1.29
C VAL A 12 7.79 -10.60 0.81
N ASP A 13 7.27 -10.13 -0.33
CA ASP A 13 7.53 -8.78 -0.85
C ASP A 13 7.12 -7.72 0.17
N THR A 14 5.90 -7.81 0.70
CA THR A 14 5.37 -6.85 1.67
C THR A 14 6.18 -6.83 2.96
N LEU A 15 6.55 -7.99 3.50
CA LEU A 15 7.44 -8.06 4.67
C LEU A 15 8.82 -7.47 4.37
N GLY A 16 9.35 -7.70 3.17
CA GLY A 16 10.62 -7.14 2.72
C GLY A 16 10.61 -5.61 2.71
N VAL A 17 9.56 -4.98 2.16
CA VAL A 17 9.45 -3.52 2.15
C VAL A 17 9.17 -2.94 3.54
N MET A 18 8.46 -3.66 4.41
CA MET A 18 8.30 -3.27 5.82
C MET A 18 9.65 -3.26 6.56
N ILE A 19 10.50 -4.28 6.36
CA ILE A 19 11.86 -4.33 6.92
C ILE A 19 12.67 -3.14 6.41
N ALA A 20 12.71 -2.95 5.11
CA ALA A 20 13.49 -1.89 4.49
C ALA A 20 13.05 -0.49 4.98
N GLY A 21 11.74 -0.23 5.04
CA GLY A 21 11.18 1.05 5.47
C GLY A 21 11.23 1.27 6.98
N SER A 22 11.49 0.24 7.79
CA SER A 22 11.60 0.38 9.24
C SER A 22 12.74 1.31 9.67
N GLY A 23 13.76 1.48 8.81
CA GLY A 23 14.89 2.38 9.03
C GLY A 23 14.60 3.86 8.73
N VAL A 24 13.47 4.19 8.10
CA VAL A 24 13.12 5.57 7.74
C VAL A 24 13.01 6.44 8.99
N PRO A 25 13.64 7.64 9.02
CA PRO A 25 13.71 8.50 10.21
C PRO A 25 12.34 8.85 10.79
N GLU A 26 11.34 9.12 9.95
CA GLU A 26 9.96 9.43 10.36
C GLU A 26 9.31 8.26 11.09
N VAL A 27 9.46 7.06 10.55
CA VAL A 27 8.94 5.82 11.17
C VAL A 27 9.59 5.59 12.53
N ASN A 28 10.89 5.86 12.65
CA ASN A 28 11.63 5.77 13.92
C ASN A 28 11.12 6.80 14.93
N ARG A 29 10.90 8.05 14.52
CA ARG A 29 10.37 9.09 15.40
C ARG A 29 8.97 8.77 15.91
N VAL A 30 8.10 8.24 15.03
CA VAL A 30 6.74 7.79 15.43
C VAL A 30 6.84 6.61 16.39
N ALA A 31 7.66 5.60 16.10
CA ALA A 31 7.86 4.45 17.00
C ALA A 31 8.35 4.86 18.39
N ALA A 32 9.22 5.89 18.49
CA ALA A 32 9.67 6.42 19.76
C ALA A 32 8.53 7.05 20.58
N ARG A 33 7.52 7.65 19.94
CA ARG A 33 6.33 8.18 20.63
C ARG A 33 5.48 7.07 21.25
N PHE A 34 5.51 5.89 20.69
CA PHE A 34 4.79 4.71 21.18
C PHE A 34 5.67 3.76 22.01
N ALA A 35 6.80 4.24 22.54
CA ALA A 35 7.70 3.42 23.35
C ALA A 35 6.99 2.76 24.57
N GLY A 36 5.99 3.43 25.17
CA GLY A 36 5.15 2.87 26.23
C GLY A 36 4.27 1.68 25.81
N SER A 37 4.04 1.51 24.52
CA SER A 37 3.28 0.39 23.92
C SER A 37 4.17 -0.78 23.51
N ARG A 38 5.48 -0.74 23.83
CA ARG A 38 6.41 -1.85 23.59
C ARG A 38 6.15 -2.97 24.59
N ARG A 39 6.19 -4.20 24.09
CA ARG A 39 6.15 -5.44 24.88
C ARG A 39 7.49 -6.15 24.75
N LYS A 40 8.03 -6.66 25.87
CA LYS A 40 9.35 -7.32 25.85
C LYS A 40 9.28 -8.73 25.29
N GLU A 41 8.25 -9.49 25.60
CA GLU A 41 8.17 -10.93 25.31
C GLU A 41 6.90 -11.38 24.54
N GLU A 42 5.81 -10.60 24.54
CA GLU A 42 4.49 -11.00 24.00
C GLU A 42 3.91 -9.99 22.99
N GLY A 43 4.73 -9.15 22.42
CA GLY A 43 4.28 -8.12 21.50
C GLY A 43 4.31 -8.59 20.05
N VAL A 44 3.49 -7.96 19.23
CA VAL A 44 3.48 -8.15 17.80
C VAL A 44 4.78 -7.64 17.17
N THR A 45 5.32 -8.39 16.24
CA THR A 45 6.56 -8.08 15.54
C THR A 45 6.43 -6.80 14.70
N CYS A 46 7.38 -5.90 14.90
CA CYS A 46 7.66 -4.83 13.95
C CYS A 46 8.97 -5.16 13.26
N PRO A 47 8.98 -5.65 12.02
CA PRO A 47 10.18 -6.03 11.29
C PRO A 47 11.24 -4.92 11.32
N GLY A 48 12.51 -5.32 11.55
CA GLY A 48 13.63 -4.39 11.70
C GLY A 48 13.75 -3.72 13.08
N ARG A 49 12.90 -4.09 14.07
CA ARG A 49 12.94 -3.57 15.46
C ARG A 49 13.10 -4.68 16.49
N ALA A 50 13.82 -4.39 17.55
CA ALA A 50 13.91 -5.29 18.70
C ALA A 50 12.64 -5.18 19.58
N GLY A 51 12.13 -6.33 20.04
CA GLY A 51 10.88 -6.43 20.80
C GLY A 51 9.63 -6.22 19.96
N GLY A 52 8.47 -6.43 20.57
CA GLY A 52 7.17 -6.25 19.93
C GLY A 52 6.44 -4.99 20.42
N PHE A 53 5.28 -4.75 19.84
CA PHE A 53 4.36 -3.66 20.19
C PHE A 53 2.96 -4.20 20.46
N GLU A 54 2.12 -3.42 21.10
CA GLU A 54 0.68 -3.63 21.10
C GLU A 54 0.16 -3.77 19.66
N PRO A 55 -0.81 -4.64 19.37
CA PRO A 55 -1.23 -4.96 18.00
C PRO A 55 -1.60 -3.74 17.15
N LEU A 56 -2.32 -2.77 17.71
CA LEU A 56 -2.72 -1.55 16.99
C LEU A 56 -1.52 -0.70 16.58
N PHE A 57 -0.51 -0.59 17.46
CA PHE A 57 0.69 0.19 17.16
C PHE A 57 1.63 -0.56 16.23
N ALA A 58 1.70 -1.90 16.34
CA ALA A 58 2.44 -2.72 15.38
C ALA A 58 1.85 -2.59 13.97
N ALA A 59 0.54 -2.70 13.82
CA ALA A 59 -0.13 -2.53 12.54
C ALA A 59 0.13 -1.13 11.94
N LEU A 60 0.04 -0.07 12.75
CA LEU A 60 0.34 1.30 12.32
C LEU A 60 1.78 1.42 11.83
N LEU A 61 2.76 1.01 12.66
CA LEU A 61 4.17 1.17 12.36
C LEU A 61 4.62 0.34 11.14
N ASN A 62 4.13 -0.88 11.03
CA ASN A 62 4.41 -1.77 9.91
C ASN A 62 3.84 -1.23 8.59
N GLY A 63 2.60 -0.73 8.60
CA GLY A 63 2.00 -0.11 7.43
C GLY A 63 2.71 1.19 7.02
N MET A 64 3.12 2.01 7.98
CA MET A 64 3.94 3.19 7.72
C MET A 64 5.29 2.81 7.11
N ALA A 65 5.99 1.84 7.69
CA ALA A 65 7.27 1.37 7.19
C ALA A 65 7.16 0.87 5.75
N GLY A 66 6.19 -0.01 5.47
CA GLY A 66 6.04 -0.61 4.14
C GLY A 66 5.67 0.39 3.04
N SER A 67 4.97 1.49 3.36
CA SER A 67 4.61 2.52 2.37
C SER A 67 5.58 3.69 2.29
N SER A 68 6.60 3.77 3.17
CA SER A 68 7.54 4.89 3.19
C SER A 68 8.52 4.92 2.02
N LEU A 69 8.68 3.81 1.31
CA LEU A 69 9.69 3.67 0.25
C LEU A 69 9.11 3.68 -1.17
N GLU A 70 7.79 3.77 -1.34
CA GLU A 70 7.12 3.64 -2.65
C GLU A 70 7.55 2.36 -3.39
N PHE A 71 7.81 1.26 -2.65
CA PHE A 71 8.36 0.02 -3.17
C PHE A 71 7.43 -1.18 -2.99
N GLU A 72 6.32 -1.00 -2.32
CA GLU A 72 5.29 -2.02 -2.12
C GLU A 72 4.64 -2.48 -3.43
N GLU A 73 4.21 -3.75 -3.47
CA GLU A 73 3.48 -4.31 -4.61
C GLU A 73 2.24 -3.46 -4.96
N GLY A 74 1.63 -3.75 -6.10
CA GLY A 74 0.38 -3.11 -6.46
C GLY A 74 -0.47 -3.94 -7.42
N ASN A 75 -1.69 -3.50 -7.63
CA ASN A 75 -2.63 -4.11 -8.56
C ASN A 75 -3.20 -3.06 -9.50
N SER A 76 -2.98 -3.23 -10.80
CA SER A 76 -3.42 -2.25 -11.80
C SER A 76 -4.94 -2.17 -11.93
N ARG A 77 -5.67 -3.26 -11.69
CA ARG A 77 -7.14 -3.28 -11.74
C ARG A 77 -7.75 -2.64 -10.48
N ALA A 78 -7.10 -2.84 -9.32
CA ALA A 78 -7.49 -2.17 -8.08
C ALA A 78 -7.01 -0.72 -8.00
N MET A 79 -6.19 -0.26 -8.96
CA MET A 79 -5.65 1.10 -8.99
C MET A 79 -4.96 1.51 -7.69
N GLY A 80 -4.20 0.59 -7.08
CA GLY A 80 -3.52 0.86 -5.82
C GLY A 80 -2.72 -0.33 -5.29
N HIS A 81 -2.43 -0.31 -3.99
CA HIS A 81 -1.52 -1.21 -3.29
C HIS A 81 -2.28 -1.98 -2.18
N PRO A 82 -2.98 -3.09 -2.51
CA PRO A 82 -3.81 -3.79 -1.51
C PRO A 82 -3.00 -4.40 -0.38
N ALA A 83 -1.90 -5.12 -0.66
CA ALA A 83 -1.20 -5.90 0.35
C ALA A 83 -0.66 -5.05 1.50
N ILE A 84 -0.08 -3.88 1.22
CA ILE A 84 0.46 -3.02 2.29
C ILE A 84 -0.62 -2.47 3.23
N GLN A 85 -1.88 -2.44 2.81
CA GLN A 85 -3.00 -2.05 3.64
C GLN A 85 -3.54 -3.22 4.49
N LEU A 86 -3.27 -4.46 4.07
CA LEU A 86 -3.77 -5.69 4.69
C LEU A 86 -2.74 -6.37 5.59
N VAL A 87 -1.55 -6.61 5.07
CA VAL A 87 -0.53 -7.44 5.73
C VAL A 87 -0.17 -6.96 7.12
N PRO A 88 -0.01 -5.65 7.39
CA PRO A 88 0.29 -5.18 8.74
C PRO A 88 -0.79 -5.55 9.77
N ALA A 89 -2.08 -5.45 9.39
CA ALA A 89 -3.19 -5.86 10.25
C ALA A 89 -3.24 -7.38 10.44
N LEU A 90 -3.05 -8.14 9.35
CA LEU A 90 -3.06 -9.60 9.38
C LEU A 90 -1.93 -10.18 10.23
N VAL A 91 -0.71 -9.63 10.10
CA VAL A 91 0.42 -10.04 10.94
C VAL A 91 0.13 -9.74 12.41
N ALA A 92 -0.36 -8.53 12.69
CA ALA A 92 -0.68 -8.12 14.07
C ALA A 92 -1.77 -9.01 14.69
N ASP A 93 -2.82 -9.32 13.94
CA ASP A 93 -3.91 -10.16 14.39
C ASP A 93 -3.48 -11.64 14.56
N THR A 94 -2.69 -12.13 13.61
CA THR A 94 -2.22 -13.53 13.61
C THR A 94 -1.29 -13.78 14.78
N GLU A 95 -0.32 -12.91 15.04
CA GLU A 95 0.61 -13.06 16.16
C GLU A 95 -0.09 -12.88 17.51
N ALA A 96 -0.89 -11.82 17.68
CA ALA A 96 -1.61 -11.57 18.93
C ALA A 96 -2.66 -12.65 19.23
N GLY A 97 -3.28 -13.23 18.21
CA GLY A 97 -4.30 -14.27 18.34
C GLY A 97 -3.78 -15.70 18.33
N GLY A 98 -2.47 -15.91 18.15
CA GLY A 98 -1.87 -17.25 18.03
C GLY A 98 -2.40 -18.04 16.83
N LEU A 99 -2.76 -17.36 15.73
CA LEU A 99 -3.30 -17.98 14.53
C LEU A 99 -2.19 -18.62 13.69
N SER A 100 -2.57 -19.52 12.80
CA SER A 100 -1.61 -20.20 11.92
C SER A 100 -1.26 -19.37 10.68
N GLY A 101 -0.11 -19.64 10.04
CA GLY A 101 0.23 -19.07 8.75
C GLY A 101 -0.80 -19.38 7.64
N ARG A 102 -1.55 -20.48 7.76
CA ARG A 102 -2.68 -20.79 6.85
C ARG A 102 -3.85 -19.81 7.06
N ASP A 103 -4.11 -19.42 8.29
CA ASP A 103 -5.16 -18.42 8.60
C ASP A 103 -4.74 -17.03 8.10
N LEU A 104 -3.46 -16.67 8.25
CA LEU A 104 -2.90 -15.45 7.66
C LEU A 104 -3.05 -15.43 6.13
N LEU A 105 -2.65 -16.48 5.44
CA LEU A 105 -2.77 -16.56 3.97
C LEU A 105 -4.24 -16.53 3.52
N ARG A 106 -5.15 -17.16 4.25
CA ARG A 106 -6.60 -17.04 3.99
C ARG A 106 -7.04 -15.58 4.09
N GLY A 107 -6.69 -14.92 5.17
CA GLY A 107 -7.00 -13.50 5.37
C GLY A 107 -6.41 -12.62 4.26
N LEU A 108 -5.16 -12.88 3.84
CA LEU A 108 -4.51 -12.16 2.76
C LEU A 108 -5.25 -12.35 1.43
N ILE A 109 -5.52 -13.58 1.02
CA ILE A 109 -6.18 -13.86 -0.27
C ILE A 109 -7.57 -13.24 -0.33
N LEU A 110 -8.39 -13.46 0.70
CA LEU A 110 -9.78 -13.00 0.71
C LEU A 110 -9.89 -11.50 0.96
N GLY A 111 -9.03 -10.94 1.81
CA GLY A 111 -8.96 -9.49 2.03
C GLY A 111 -8.46 -8.74 0.79
N TYR A 112 -7.46 -9.27 0.09
CA TYR A 112 -6.95 -8.71 -1.16
C TYR A 112 -8.03 -8.73 -2.24
N GLU A 113 -8.74 -9.84 -2.36
CA GLU A 113 -9.88 -9.98 -3.29
C GLU A 113 -10.96 -8.94 -2.97
N THR A 114 -11.36 -8.82 -1.71
CA THR A 114 -12.36 -7.83 -1.27
C THR A 114 -11.91 -6.40 -1.57
N ALA A 115 -10.69 -6.02 -1.17
CA ALA A 115 -10.13 -4.70 -1.43
C ALA A 115 -10.16 -4.37 -2.92
N SER A 116 -9.73 -5.31 -3.75
CA SER A 116 -9.67 -5.14 -5.20
C SER A 116 -11.06 -5.02 -5.84
N ARG A 117 -12.04 -5.77 -5.36
CA ARG A 117 -13.43 -5.70 -5.85
C ARG A 117 -14.10 -4.39 -5.48
N VAL A 118 -13.96 -3.93 -4.23
CA VAL A 118 -14.49 -2.64 -3.80
C VAL A 118 -13.84 -1.50 -4.59
N SER A 119 -12.53 -1.58 -4.83
CA SER A 119 -11.83 -0.62 -5.68
C SER A 119 -12.36 -0.61 -7.12
N ARG A 120 -12.50 -1.78 -7.74
CA ARG A 120 -12.99 -1.93 -9.13
C ARG A 120 -14.44 -1.49 -9.29
N ALA A 121 -15.27 -1.70 -8.27
CA ALA A 121 -16.64 -1.21 -8.22
C ALA A 121 -16.71 0.33 -8.11
N SER A 122 -15.62 0.97 -7.70
CA SER A 122 -15.55 2.39 -7.33
C SER A 122 -14.82 3.23 -8.38
N SER A 123 -15.46 4.29 -8.88
CA SER A 123 -14.71 5.41 -9.48
C SER A 123 -14.42 6.42 -8.37
N VAL A 124 -13.32 6.21 -7.65
CA VAL A 124 -12.95 7.05 -6.50
C VAL A 124 -12.91 8.53 -6.90
N ARG A 125 -13.49 9.40 -6.09
CA ARG A 125 -13.57 10.86 -6.35
C ARG A 125 -12.19 11.45 -6.56
N LYS A 126 -12.10 12.38 -7.51
CA LYS A 126 -10.87 13.13 -7.79
C LYS A 126 -10.34 13.80 -6.54
N GLY A 127 -9.05 13.65 -6.31
CA GLY A 127 -8.38 14.21 -5.13
C GLY A 127 -8.27 13.24 -3.96
N LEU A 128 -9.03 12.16 -3.90
CA LEU A 128 -8.83 11.12 -2.90
C LEU A 128 -7.70 10.17 -3.30
N HIS A 129 -6.91 9.78 -2.33
CA HIS A 129 -5.89 8.75 -2.51
C HIS A 129 -6.55 7.36 -2.41
N PRO A 130 -6.26 6.39 -3.28
CA PRO A 130 -6.81 5.03 -3.21
C PRO A 130 -6.55 4.35 -1.85
N THR A 131 -5.31 4.47 -1.34
CA THR A 131 -4.98 4.01 0.02
C THR A 131 -5.76 4.84 1.04
N GLY A 132 -6.50 4.16 1.90
CA GLY A 132 -7.35 4.80 2.91
C GLY A 132 -8.84 4.78 2.57
N THR A 133 -9.22 4.49 1.33
CA THR A 133 -10.63 4.35 0.93
C THR A 133 -11.09 2.89 1.02
N TRP A 134 -10.99 2.15 -0.06
CA TRP A 134 -11.43 0.75 -0.15
C TRP A 134 -10.58 -0.24 0.67
N GLY A 135 -9.32 0.12 0.97
CA GLY A 135 -8.42 -0.77 1.69
C GLY A 135 -8.87 -1.11 3.11
N VAL A 136 -9.55 -0.19 3.80
CA VAL A 136 -10.04 -0.45 5.17
C VAL A 136 -11.05 -1.59 5.20
N VAL A 137 -11.95 -1.64 4.22
CA VAL A 137 -12.94 -2.73 4.09
C VAL A 137 -12.25 -4.05 3.80
N GLY A 138 -11.35 -4.07 2.80
CA GLY A 138 -10.59 -5.28 2.46
C GLY A 138 -9.74 -5.80 3.63
N SER A 139 -9.07 -4.90 4.33
CA SER A 139 -8.24 -5.26 5.50
C SER A 139 -9.09 -5.81 6.65
N ALA A 140 -10.21 -5.19 6.98
CA ALA A 140 -11.08 -5.64 8.06
C ALA A 140 -11.71 -7.00 7.75
N LEU A 141 -12.18 -7.21 6.50
CA LEU A 141 -12.70 -8.49 6.06
C LEU A 141 -11.61 -9.55 5.96
N GLY A 142 -10.38 -9.17 5.58
CA GLY A 142 -9.23 -10.06 5.62
C GLY A 142 -8.95 -10.61 7.01
N VAL A 143 -8.94 -9.76 8.04
CA VAL A 143 -8.82 -10.16 9.45
C VAL A 143 -9.96 -11.08 9.86
N GLY A 144 -11.21 -10.72 9.56
CA GLY A 144 -12.39 -11.57 9.84
C GLY A 144 -12.33 -12.93 9.16
N CYS A 145 -11.90 -13.00 7.90
CA CYS A 145 -11.69 -14.23 7.15
C CYS A 145 -10.56 -15.09 7.72
N GLY A 146 -9.46 -14.47 8.14
CA GLY A 146 -8.37 -15.15 8.87
C GLY A 146 -8.89 -15.85 10.11
N ARG A 147 -9.74 -15.19 10.87
CA ARG A 147 -10.43 -15.71 12.07
C ARG A 147 -11.64 -16.61 11.78
N ARG A 148 -11.91 -16.92 10.50
CA ARG A 148 -13.03 -17.79 10.05
C ARG A 148 -14.41 -17.31 10.51
N LYS A 149 -14.63 -15.99 10.58
CA LYS A 149 -15.93 -15.42 10.89
C LYS A 149 -16.97 -15.82 9.82
N GLY A 150 -18.20 -16.03 10.22
CA GLY A 150 -19.32 -16.36 9.32
C GLY A 150 -19.79 -15.12 8.51
N ALA A 151 -20.66 -15.35 7.52
CA ALA A 151 -21.11 -14.32 6.58
C ALA A 151 -21.75 -13.11 7.28
N GLU A 152 -22.64 -13.33 8.24
CA GLU A 152 -23.30 -12.26 9.01
C GLU A 152 -22.29 -11.39 9.77
N ALA A 153 -21.28 -12.01 10.41
CA ALA A 153 -20.23 -11.28 11.10
C ALA A 153 -19.37 -10.48 10.11
N LEU A 154 -19.02 -11.06 8.94
CA LEU A 154 -18.26 -10.38 7.91
C LEU A 154 -19.02 -9.19 7.32
N GLU A 155 -20.32 -9.30 7.13
CA GLU A 155 -21.17 -8.19 6.69
C GLU A 155 -21.12 -7.02 7.68
N GLN A 156 -21.32 -7.29 8.96
CA GLN A 156 -21.23 -6.25 10.01
C GLN A 156 -19.83 -5.65 10.11
N ILE A 157 -18.77 -6.46 10.09
CA ILE A 157 -17.40 -5.96 10.09
C ILE A 157 -17.14 -5.06 8.87
N GLY A 158 -17.65 -5.45 7.68
CA GLY A 158 -17.54 -4.65 6.46
C GLY A 158 -18.25 -3.30 6.56
N ASN A 159 -19.46 -3.27 7.12
CA ASN A 159 -20.23 -2.05 7.35
C ASN A 159 -19.56 -1.14 8.39
N ILE A 160 -19.06 -1.70 9.50
CA ILE A 160 -18.28 -0.94 10.49
C ILE A 160 -17.02 -0.34 9.84
N ALA A 161 -16.28 -1.15 9.09
CA ALA A 161 -15.04 -0.71 8.42
C ALA A 161 -15.30 0.40 7.39
N ALA A 162 -16.40 0.32 6.63
CA ALA A 162 -16.79 1.33 5.66
C ALA A 162 -17.03 2.70 6.32
N SER A 163 -17.51 2.73 7.56
CA SER A 163 -17.68 3.98 8.33
C SER A 163 -16.36 4.70 8.60
N TYR A 164 -15.24 4.00 8.48
CA TYR A 164 -13.87 4.54 8.66
C TYR A 164 -13.12 4.72 7.35
N ALA A 165 -13.81 4.73 6.19
CA ALA A 165 -13.17 5.07 4.93
C ALA A 165 -12.56 6.48 5.00
N PHE A 166 -11.24 6.55 5.00
CA PHE A 166 -10.52 7.82 5.06
C PHE A 166 -10.65 8.59 3.75
N SER A 167 -10.49 9.90 3.82
CA SER A 167 -10.46 10.79 2.67
C SER A 167 -9.08 11.44 2.49
N PRO A 168 -8.00 10.66 2.28
CA PRO A 168 -6.66 11.21 2.18
C PRO A 168 -6.48 11.95 0.85
N TYR A 169 -5.80 13.09 0.89
CA TYR A 169 -5.60 13.93 -0.28
C TYR A 169 -4.43 13.41 -1.12
N VAL A 170 -4.71 12.93 -2.34
CA VAL A 170 -3.74 12.28 -3.23
C VAL A 170 -2.55 13.17 -3.60
N LYS A 171 -2.74 14.49 -3.69
CA LYS A 171 -1.66 15.42 -4.05
C LYS A 171 -0.51 15.41 -3.04
N ASN A 172 -0.76 15.00 -1.78
CA ASN A 172 0.31 14.87 -0.80
C ASN A 172 1.43 13.96 -1.31
N SER A 173 1.10 12.82 -1.93
CA SER A 173 2.10 11.91 -2.52
C SER A 173 2.86 12.58 -3.66
N PHE A 174 2.16 13.18 -4.63
CA PHE A 174 2.79 13.79 -5.80
C PHE A 174 3.71 14.99 -5.50
N VAL A 175 3.49 15.68 -4.39
CA VAL A 175 4.35 16.80 -3.95
C VAL A 175 5.34 16.41 -2.85
N GLY A 176 5.48 15.11 -2.57
CA GLY A 176 6.45 14.58 -1.62
C GLY A 176 6.12 14.92 -0.16
N ARG A 177 4.85 14.90 0.23
CA ARG A 177 4.47 15.05 1.65
C ARG A 177 4.39 13.68 2.31
N ASN A 178 5.25 13.45 3.27
CA ASN A 178 5.41 12.16 3.97
C ASN A 178 4.18 11.70 4.77
N VAL A 179 3.15 12.53 4.94
CA VAL A 179 1.86 12.10 5.51
C VAL A 179 1.27 10.91 4.73
N ALA A 180 1.58 10.78 3.44
CA ALA A 180 1.10 9.67 2.61
C ALA A 180 1.56 8.30 3.14
N SER A 181 2.75 8.21 3.73
CA SER A 181 3.27 6.97 4.34
C SER A 181 2.46 6.50 5.55
N THR A 182 1.64 7.38 6.15
CA THR A 182 0.79 7.00 7.28
C THR A 182 -0.49 6.28 6.88
N PHE A 183 -0.93 6.41 5.62
CA PHE A 183 -2.27 5.96 5.21
C PHE A 183 -2.46 4.46 5.35
N ALA A 184 -1.51 3.65 4.90
CA ALA A 184 -1.59 2.19 5.02
C ALA A 184 -1.60 1.73 6.49
N GLY A 185 -0.79 2.37 7.35
CA GLY A 185 -0.77 2.08 8.78
C GLY A 185 -2.10 2.41 9.47
N LEU A 186 -2.71 3.55 9.15
CA LEU A 186 -4.02 3.92 9.69
C LEU A 186 -5.13 2.97 9.21
N VAL A 187 -5.08 2.54 7.95
CA VAL A 187 -6.01 1.52 7.41
C VAL A 187 -5.87 0.21 8.18
N SER A 188 -4.65 -0.27 8.38
CA SER A 188 -4.38 -1.52 9.10
C SER A 188 -4.87 -1.44 10.57
N GLN A 189 -4.65 -0.29 11.22
CA GLN A 189 -5.15 -0.05 12.57
C GLN A 189 -6.68 -0.03 12.64
N ALA A 190 -7.33 0.68 11.71
CA ALA A 190 -8.78 0.76 11.62
C ALA A 190 -9.42 -0.61 11.31
N ALA A 191 -8.75 -1.46 10.54
CA ALA A 191 -9.20 -2.82 10.24
C ALA A 191 -9.26 -3.70 11.51
N LEU A 192 -8.25 -3.61 12.37
CA LEU A 192 -8.26 -4.30 13.66
C LEU A 192 -9.37 -3.76 14.56
N LEU A 193 -9.51 -2.44 14.63
CA LEU A 193 -10.57 -1.79 15.42
C LEU A 193 -11.96 -2.20 14.97
N ALA A 194 -12.21 -2.31 13.66
CA ALA A 194 -13.51 -2.74 13.14
C ALA A 194 -13.88 -4.15 13.63
N ASN A 195 -12.93 -5.08 13.65
CA ASN A 195 -13.12 -6.43 14.19
C ASN A 195 -13.37 -6.41 15.71
N TRP A 196 -12.59 -5.65 16.47
CA TRP A 196 -12.73 -5.55 17.92
C TRP A 196 -14.04 -4.87 18.33
N PHE A 197 -14.48 -3.85 17.58
CA PHE A 197 -15.75 -3.18 17.81
C PHE A 197 -16.92 -4.13 17.55
N PHE A 198 -16.87 -4.91 16.47
CA PHE A 198 -17.85 -5.96 16.22
C PHE A 198 -17.91 -6.96 17.39
N GLU A 199 -16.74 -7.45 17.83
CA GLU A 199 -16.65 -8.39 18.98
C GLU A 199 -17.13 -7.78 20.30
N SER A 200 -17.12 -6.45 20.41
CA SER A 200 -17.63 -5.70 21.55
C SER A 200 -19.13 -5.36 21.43
N GLY A 201 -19.83 -5.83 20.39
CA GLY A 201 -21.26 -5.60 20.19
C GLY A 201 -21.60 -4.28 19.52
N ILE A 202 -20.60 -3.55 18.98
CA ILE A 202 -20.85 -2.35 18.17
C ILE A 202 -21.34 -2.76 16.79
N GLN A 203 -22.36 -2.09 16.29
CA GLN A 203 -23.01 -2.38 15.02
C GLN A 203 -23.03 -1.15 14.13
N ALA A 204 -23.02 -1.39 12.82
CA ALA A 204 -23.29 -0.38 11.80
C ALA A 204 -24.63 -0.68 11.12
N ASP A 205 -25.17 0.32 10.45
CA ASP A 205 -26.40 0.17 9.69
C ASP A 205 -26.21 -0.78 8.49
N GLU A 206 -27.26 -1.54 8.16
CA GLU A 206 -27.29 -2.38 6.97
C GLU A 206 -27.09 -1.52 5.71
N GLY A 207 -26.24 -1.98 4.76
CA GLY A 207 -25.93 -1.20 3.56
C GLY A 207 -24.97 -0.01 3.77
N CYS A 208 -24.41 0.18 4.95
CA CYS A 208 -23.45 1.26 5.23
C CYS A 208 -22.28 1.27 4.23
N LEU A 209 -21.78 0.10 3.85
CA LEU A 209 -20.71 -0.03 2.84
C LEU A 209 -21.14 0.56 1.49
N GLU A 210 -22.30 0.11 0.98
CA GLU A 210 -22.81 0.59 -0.31
C GLU A 210 -23.08 2.09 -0.27
N MET A 211 -23.69 2.60 0.79
CA MET A 211 -23.98 4.01 0.97
C MET A 211 -22.67 4.84 1.01
N THR A 212 -21.69 4.40 1.78
CA THR A 212 -20.41 5.11 1.89
C THR A 212 -19.72 5.21 0.53
N PHE A 213 -19.64 4.10 -0.20
CA PHE A 213 -18.96 4.10 -1.48
C PHE A 213 -19.76 4.78 -2.59
N SER A 214 -21.08 4.64 -2.64
CA SER A 214 -21.90 5.27 -3.69
C SER A 214 -22.08 6.77 -3.50
N GLN A 215 -22.18 7.26 -2.25
CA GLN A 215 -22.50 8.68 -1.99
C GLN A 215 -21.26 9.53 -1.66
N PHE A 216 -20.27 8.98 -0.94
CA PHE A 216 -19.18 9.78 -0.39
C PHE A 216 -17.84 9.52 -1.06
N VAL A 217 -17.43 8.27 -1.23
CA VAL A 217 -16.09 7.91 -1.70
C VAL A 217 -15.96 7.97 -3.21
N SER A 218 -17.01 7.60 -3.96
CA SER A 218 -16.95 7.43 -5.41
C SER A 218 -17.82 8.44 -6.16
N GLU A 219 -17.42 8.76 -7.40
CA GLU A 219 -18.29 9.43 -8.38
C GLU A 219 -19.32 8.46 -8.96
N ARG A 220 -18.94 7.17 -9.01
CA ARG A 220 -19.80 6.05 -9.45
C ARG A 220 -19.39 4.78 -8.71
N PHE A 221 -20.38 4.01 -8.28
CA PHE A 221 -20.21 2.71 -7.63
C PHE A 221 -21.11 1.68 -8.33
N ASP A 222 -20.55 0.55 -8.74
CA ASP A 222 -21.31 -0.54 -9.37
C ASP A 222 -21.21 -1.81 -8.49
N PRO A 223 -22.22 -2.09 -7.66
CA PRO A 223 -22.20 -3.22 -6.74
C PRO A 223 -22.15 -4.59 -7.45
N ARG A 224 -22.54 -4.69 -8.73
CA ARG A 224 -22.47 -5.93 -9.50
C ARG A 224 -21.04 -6.45 -9.65
N VAL A 225 -20.07 -5.53 -9.66
CA VAL A 225 -18.63 -5.86 -9.75
C VAL A 225 -18.15 -6.61 -8.51
N LEU A 226 -18.79 -6.41 -7.35
CA LEU A 226 -18.42 -7.08 -6.10
C LEU A 226 -18.57 -8.60 -6.16
N VAL A 227 -19.53 -9.09 -6.91
CA VAL A 227 -19.89 -10.52 -6.98
C VAL A 227 -19.55 -11.18 -8.32
N ALA A 228 -19.22 -10.42 -9.37
CA ALA A 228 -18.93 -10.97 -10.68
C ALA A 228 -17.69 -11.87 -10.66
N GLY A 229 -17.81 -13.16 -11.09
CA GLY A 229 -16.72 -14.14 -11.13
C GLY A 229 -16.12 -14.45 -9.75
N LEU A 230 -16.91 -14.30 -8.67
CA LEU A 230 -16.43 -14.58 -7.31
C LEU A 230 -16.12 -16.07 -7.15
N GLY A 231 -14.88 -16.38 -6.71
CA GLY A 231 -14.40 -17.76 -6.57
C GLY A 231 -13.76 -18.36 -7.82
N GLU A 232 -13.80 -17.68 -8.97
CA GLU A 232 -13.19 -18.12 -10.23
C GLU A 232 -11.81 -17.50 -10.41
N ASP A 233 -11.73 -16.17 -10.31
CA ASP A 233 -10.50 -15.39 -10.45
C ASP A 233 -10.17 -14.70 -9.13
N TYR A 234 -8.89 -14.64 -8.81
CA TYR A 234 -8.38 -13.98 -7.62
C TYR A 234 -7.47 -12.81 -7.99
N ALA A 235 -7.85 -11.62 -7.58
CA ALA A 235 -7.14 -10.38 -7.90
C ALA A 235 -5.66 -10.39 -7.47
N ILE A 236 -5.33 -11.12 -6.41
CA ILE A 236 -3.94 -11.25 -5.93
C ILE A 236 -3.02 -11.87 -6.99
N SER A 237 -3.53 -12.72 -7.89
CA SER A 237 -2.75 -13.32 -8.98
C SER A 237 -2.42 -12.33 -10.10
N GLU A 238 -3.01 -11.15 -10.10
CA GLU A 238 -2.84 -10.10 -11.10
C GLU A 238 -2.03 -8.90 -10.56
N ASN A 239 -1.37 -9.06 -9.42
CA ASN A 239 -0.53 -8.02 -8.88
C ASN A 239 0.74 -7.81 -9.74
N TYR A 240 1.44 -6.73 -9.49
CA TYR A 240 2.81 -6.51 -9.96
C TYR A 240 3.74 -6.22 -8.77
N PHE A 241 4.96 -6.71 -8.85
CA PHE A 241 6.04 -6.28 -7.97
C PHE A 241 6.76 -5.10 -8.60
N LYS A 242 7.19 -4.13 -7.81
CA LYS A 242 7.89 -2.95 -8.30
C LYS A 242 9.39 -3.27 -8.50
N PRO A 243 9.96 -3.07 -9.69
CA PRO A 243 11.40 -3.17 -9.90
C PRO A 243 12.17 -1.92 -9.43
N TYR A 244 11.46 -0.79 -9.23
CA TYR A 244 12.02 0.47 -8.77
C TYR A 244 11.26 0.99 -7.56
N PRO A 245 11.95 1.58 -6.55
CA PRO A 245 11.30 2.17 -5.36
C PRO A 245 10.69 3.54 -5.69
N THR A 246 9.73 3.57 -6.61
CA THR A 246 9.13 4.79 -7.16
C THR A 246 7.63 4.60 -7.45
N CYS A 247 6.93 5.70 -7.68
CA CYS A 247 5.54 5.67 -8.11
C CYS A 247 5.38 4.84 -9.40
N ARG A 248 4.39 3.95 -9.44
CA ARG A 248 4.15 3.06 -10.60
C ARG A 248 4.04 3.82 -11.92
N PHE A 249 3.55 5.07 -11.90
CA PHE A 249 3.42 5.90 -13.10
C PHE A 249 4.75 6.29 -13.74
N THR A 250 5.86 6.18 -13.02
CA THR A 250 7.20 6.48 -13.55
C THR A 250 7.84 5.29 -14.26
N HIS A 251 7.40 4.05 -13.93
CA HIS A 251 8.02 2.82 -14.43
C HIS A 251 8.04 2.69 -15.95
N PRO A 252 6.96 2.98 -16.71
CA PRO A 252 7.00 2.86 -18.17
C PRO A 252 8.09 3.72 -18.83
N ALA A 253 8.39 4.90 -18.24
CA ALA A 253 9.45 5.76 -18.75
C ALA A 253 10.84 5.17 -18.43
N LEU A 254 11.03 4.60 -17.25
CA LEU A 254 12.26 3.92 -16.85
C LEU A 254 12.48 2.64 -17.67
N ASP A 255 11.45 1.82 -17.87
CA ASP A 255 11.53 0.61 -18.69
C ASP A 255 11.89 0.92 -20.13
N ALA A 256 11.32 1.97 -20.72
CA ALA A 256 11.67 2.43 -22.05
C ALA A 256 13.14 2.89 -22.13
N LEU A 257 13.60 3.64 -21.13
CA LEU A 257 15.01 4.05 -21.03
C LEU A 257 15.93 2.83 -20.92
N GLU A 258 15.60 1.86 -20.05
CA GLU A 258 16.38 0.63 -19.91
C GLU A 258 16.46 -0.16 -21.23
N GLY A 259 15.36 -0.20 -22.00
CA GLY A 259 15.35 -0.80 -23.34
C GLY A 259 16.36 -0.12 -24.26
N ILE A 260 16.34 1.22 -24.33
CA ILE A 260 17.25 1.99 -25.18
C ILE A 260 18.73 1.77 -24.78
N LEU A 261 19.01 1.81 -23.45
CA LEU A 261 20.38 1.63 -22.94
C LEU A 261 20.94 0.21 -23.12
N ARG A 262 20.07 -0.81 -23.20
CA ARG A 262 20.48 -2.18 -23.56
C ARG A 262 20.86 -2.31 -25.04
N GLU A 263 20.13 -1.64 -25.92
CA GLU A 263 20.36 -1.71 -27.36
C GLU A 263 21.51 -0.81 -27.83
N LYS A 264 21.72 0.30 -27.15
CA LYS A 264 22.69 1.34 -27.56
C LYS A 264 23.60 1.70 -26.40
N LYS A 265 24.92 1.67 -26.66
CA LYS A 265 25.91 2.24 -25.75
C LYS A 265 25.91 3.78 -25.92
N ILE A 266 25.14 4.46 -25.07
CA ILE A 266 25.03 5.93 -25.08
C ILE A 266 25.71 6.46 -23.82
N SER A 267 26.65 7.37 -23.97
CA SER A 267 27.18 8.15 -22.83
C SER A 267 26.23 9.26 -22.45
N SER A 268 26.08 9.54 -21.15
CA SER A 268 25.26 10.66 -20.67
C SER A 268 25.71 12.01 -21.26
N GLU A 269 27.00 12.16 -21.57
CA GLU A 269 27.59 13.37 -22.16
C GLU A 269 27.15 13.60 -23.62
N GLU A 270 26.70 12.55 -24.32
CA GLU A 270 26.21 12.64 -25.70
C GLU A 270 24.72 13.01 -25.77
N ILE A 271 24.02 13.04 -24.62
CA ILE A 271 22.57 13.28 -24.58
C ILE A 271 22.28 14.78 -24.55
N VAL A 272 21.77 15.32 -25.64
CA VAL A 272 21.34 16.72 -25.74
C VAL A 272 19.97 16.96 -25.12
N ARG A 273 19.05 16.00 -25.28
CA ARG A 273 17.67 16.11 -24.81
C ARG A 273 17.01 14.74 -24.65
N VAL A 274 16.22 14.59 -23.60
CA VAL A 274 15.30 13.45 -23.41
C VAL A 274 13.86 13.95 -23.52
N SER A 275 13.05 13.28 -24.35
CA SER A 275 11.62 13.55 -24.48
C SER A 275 10.86 12.28 -24.10
N VAL A 276 9.90 12.39 -23.18
CA VAL A 276 9.08 11.28 -22.70
C VAL A 276 7.62 11.52 -23.11
N THR A 277 7.05 10.59 -23.86
CA THR A 277 5.62 10.54 -24.14
C THR A 277 5.00 9.42 -23.29
N SER A 278 3.97 9.72 -22.53
CA SER A 278 3.36 8.78 -21.60
C SER A 278 1.84 9.00 -21.51
N PHE A 279 1.15 8.20 -20.69
CA PHE A 279 -0.29 8.33 -20.46
C PHE A 279 -0.63 9.53 -19.57
N LYS A 280 -1.89 10.00 -19.68
CA LYS A 280 -2.35 11.25 -19.04
C LYS A 280 -2.07 11.31 -17.53
N ALA A 281 -2.27 10.23 -16.78
CA ALA A 281 -2.04 10.22 -15.33
C ALA A 281 -0.56 10.41 -14.96
N ALA A 282 0.38 10.03 -15.82
CA ALA A 282 1.81 10.25 -15.60
C ALA A 282 2.23 11.73 -15.65
N VAL A 283 1.37 12.62 -16.14
CA VAL A 283 1.64 14.08 -16.13
C VAL A 283 1.89 14.60 -14.70
N HIS A 284 1.27 14.00 -13.70
CA HIS A 284 1.52 14.35 -12.30
C HIS A 284 2.96 14.06 -11.85
N THR A 285 3.67 13.17 -12.55
CA THR A 285 5.08 12.81 -12.29
C THR A 285 6.07 13.59 -13.15
N ALA A 286 5.59 14.56 -13.95
CA ALA A 286 6.41 15.39 -14.85
C ALA A 286 6.78 16.76 -14.25
N SER A 287 6.51 16.98 -12.97
CA SER A 287 6.64 18.28 -12.35
C SER A 287 8.08 18.63 -11.93
N LYS A 288 8.24 19.85 -11.47
CA LYS A 288 9.44 20.60 -11.01
C LYS A 288 10.51 19.76 -10.33
N PRO A 289 11.77 20.25 -10.23
CA PRO A 289 12.81 19.60 -9.45
C PRO A 289 12.29 19.18 -8.07
N PRO A 290 12.53 17.93 -7.65
CA PRO A 290 12.01 17.44 -6.38
C PRO A 290 12.68 18.16 -5.21
N ALA A 291 11.88 18.58 -4.23
CA ALA A 291 12.36 19.28 -3.05
C ALA A 291 12.79 18.36 -1.90
N ASN A 292 12.49 17.06 -2.00
CA ASN A 292 12.79 16.03 -1.00
C ASN A 292 12.76 14.64 -1.63
N VAL A 293 13.17 13.63 -0.86
CA VAL A 293 13.26 12.22 -1.31
C VAL A 293 11.91 11.67 -1.77
N GLU A 294 10.85 11.98 -1.05
CA GLU A 294 9.50 11.52 -1.43
C GLU A 294 9.10 12.08 -2.80
N ALA A 295 9.40 13.37 -3.06
CA ALA A 295 9.13 13.98 -4.37
C ALA A 295 9.99 13.37 -5.50
N MET A 296 11.22 12.93 -5.20
CA MET A 296 12.07 12.24 -6.18
C MET A 296 11.38 10.99 -6.73
N ARG A 297 10.75 10.19 -5.86
CA ARG A 297 10.08 8.94 -6.21
C ARG A 297 8.90 9.13 -7.16
N PHE A 298 8.43 10.37 -7.30
CA PHE A 298 7.33 10.77 -8.18
C PHE A 298 7.77 11.63 -9.37
N SER A 299 9.07 11.84 -9.59
CA SER A 299 9.58 12.74 -10.64
C SER A 299 10.25 11.98 -11.79
N VAL A 300 9.55 11.80 -12.92
CA VAL A 300 10.13 11.19 -14.13
C VAL A 300 11.41 11.92 -14.59
N PRO A 301 11.45 13.26 -14.67
CA PRO A 301 12.68 13.95 -15.09
C PRO A 301 13.87 13.64 -14.17
N TYR A 302 13.66 13.67 -12.86
CA TYR A 302 14.69 13.34 -11.89
C TYR A 302 15.16 11.89 -12.02
N LEU A 303 14.22 10.93 -12.09
CA LEU A 303 14.54 9.51 -12.16
C LEU A 303 15.31 9.15 -13.43
N ILE A 304 14.98 9.76 -14.57
CA ILE A 304 15.73 9.58 -15.81
C ILE A 304 17.14 10.15 -15.66
N GLY A 305 17.29 11.36 -15.12
CA GLY A 305 18.60 11.96 -14.85
C GLY A 305 19.43 11.09 -13.91
N ALA A 306 18.86 10.66 -12.80
CA ALA A 306 19.52 9.78 -11.84
C ALA A 306 19.94 8.44 -12.46
N ARG A 307 19.11 7.85 -13.33
CA ARG A 307 19.47 6.62 -14.05
C ARG A 307 20.65 6.82 -15.00
N LEU A 308 20.66 7.90 -15.73
CA LEU A 308 21.73 8.23 -16.70
C LEU A 308 23.05 8.57 -16.00
N SER A 309 23.01 9.35 -14.90
CA SER A 309 24.21 9.75 -14.17
C SER A 309 24.76 8.67 -13.24
N ARG A 310 23.90 7.91 -12.59
CA ARG A 310 24.29 6.94 -11.54
C ARG A 310 24.23 5.47 -11.97
N GLY A 311 23.74 5.21 -13.16
CA GLY A 311 23.67 3.86 -13.74
C GLY A 311 22.58 2.95 -13.17
N ARG A 312 21.79 3.40 -12.17
CA ARG A 312 20.72 2.58 -11.52
C ARG A 312 19.69 3.45 -10.84
N ILE A 313 18.52 2.85 -10.55
CA ILE A 313 17.49 3.40 -9.65
C ILE A 313 17.22 2.37 -8.58
N ASP A 314 17.68 2.64 -7.37
CA ASP A 314 17.47 1.82 -6.18
C ASP A 314 17.32 2.71 -4.92
N LEU A 315 17.20 2.11 -3.75
CA LEU A 315 17.04 2.84 -2.48
C LEU A 315 18.24 3.74 -2.16
N ARG A 316 19.45 3.42 -2.66
CA ARG A 316 20.67 4.22 -2.44
C ARG A 316 20.73 5.46 -3.35
N THR A 317 20.08 5.39 -4.51
CA THR A 317 20.00 6.52 -5.45
C THR A 317 18.84 7.48 -5.11
N LEU A 318 18.02 7.14 -4.12
CA LEU A 318 16.87 7.91 -3.66
C LEU A 318 16.99 8.16 -2.15
N ASP A 319 18.10 8.79 -1.74
CA ASP A 319 18.40 9.10 -0.34
C ASP A 319 18.42 10.61 -0.08
N HIS A 320 18.28 11.00 1.20
CA HIS A 320 18.26 12.40 1.66
C HIS A 320 19.50 13.19 1.29
N ASP A 321 20.67 12.56 1.32
CA ASP A 321 21.95 13.20 1.01
C ASP A 321 22.08 13.59 -0.48
N ILE A 322 21.17 13.11 -1.32
CA ILE A 322 21.22 13.24 -2.77
C ILE A 322 20.27 14.33 -3.29
N VAL A 323 19.31 14.81 -2.47
CA VAL A 323 18.29 15.80 -2.90
C VAL A 323 18.92 17.07 -3.49
N HIS A 324 20.08 17.44 -3.02
CA HIS A 324 20.79 18.67 -3.41
C HIS A 324 22.07 18.41 -4.22
N ASP A 325 22.29 17.16 -4.67
CA ASP A 325 23.44 16.85 -5.53
C ASP A 325 23.28 17.51 -6.90
N PRO A 326 24.20 18.35 -7.34
CA PRO A 326 24.13 19.04 -8.62
C PRO A 326 24.34 18.14 -9.84
N GLN A 327 24.76 16.87 -9.65
CA GLN A 327 24.89 15.88 -10.72
C GLN A 327 23.56 15.20 -10.97
#